data_22d5a37a4ac41d11635060a5b81ad1ab
#
_entry.id   22d5a37a4ac41d11635060a5b81ad1ab
#
_cell.length_a   1.000
_cell.length_b   1.000
_cell.length_c   1.000
_cell.angle_alpha   90.00
_cell.angle_beta   90.00
_cell.angle_gamma   90.00
#
_symmetry.space_group_name_H-M   'P 1'
#
loop_
_entity.id
_entity.type
_entity.pdbx_description
1 polymer ?
#
loop_
_entity_poly.entity_id
_entity_poly.type
_entity_poly.pdbx_seq_one_letter_code
_entity_poly.pdbx_strand_id
1 'polypeptide(L)'
;HSVPTGTEVFDWTVPNEWFIQDAYIEDSHGNKIVDFANNNLHLVGYSKPINEWMDLSVLDKHLHSLPGQPDAIPYVTSYYNTNWGFCLTHNQRELLREGMYHVVIDSELKHGVLNYGELIIKGETNEEVLLSTYICHPSMANNELSGPIVTTGIARWIDTLKNPRYTYRIIFIPETIGSIVYLSKHSEYMKAHTIAGLVLTCIGDDRDYSFLPSRSGGTLIDRVGSYVLNNYVKSYTEYSYLD
;
A
#
# COMPACT_ATOMS: atom_id res chain seq x y z
N HIS A 1 13.79 -7.00 -9.06
CA HIS A 1 13.12 -7.26 -10.33
C HIS A 1 12.39 -6.02 -10.80
N SER A 2 12.36 -5.81 -12.12
CA SER A 2 11.66 -4.70 -12.75
C SER A 2 10.78 -5.21 -13.88
N VAL A 3 9.55 -4.75 -13.96
CA VAL A 3 8.57 -5.16 -14.98
C VAL A 3 8.11 -3.92 -15.73
N PRO A 4 8.38 -3.81 -17.04
CA PRO A 4 8.07 -2.61 -17.81
C PRO A 4 6.56 -2.31 -17.88
N THR A 5 6.22 -1.01 -17.90
CA THR A 5 4.88 -0.54 -18.30
C THR A 5 4.45 -1.19 -19.62
N GLY A 6 3.17 -1.54 -19.72
CA GLY A 6 2.61 -2.21 -20.90
C GLY A 6 2.79 -3.72 -20.94
N THR A 7 3.49 -4.32 -19.95
CA THR A 7 3.56 -5.78 -19.82
C THR A 7 2.17 -6.32 -19.49
N GLU A 8 1.68 -7.27 -20.29
CA GLU A 8 0.42 -7.96 -20.03
C GLU A 8 0.59 -8.98 -18.89
N VAL A 9 -0.32 -8.96 -17.93
CA VAL A 9 -0.34 -9.83 -16.75
C VAL A 9 -1.77 -10.28 -16.48
N PHE A 10 -2.10 -11.53 -16.77
CA PHE A 10 -3.45 -12.06 -16.79
C PHE A 10 -4.37 -11.21 -17.72
N ASP A 11 -5.44 -10.63 -17.16
CA ASP A 11 -6.40 -9.74 -17.84
C ASP A 11 -6.08 -8.24 -17.62
N TRP A 12 -4.89 -7.94 -17.16
CA TRP A 12 -4.47 -6.59 -16.78
C TRP A 12 -3.12 -6.22 -17.41
N THR A 13 -2.78 -4.95 -17.38
CA THR A 13 -1.54 -4.41 -17.94
C THR A 13 -0.81 -3.56 -16.92
N VAL A 14 0.50 -3.72 -16.79
CA VAL A 14 1.34 -2.90 -15.89
C VAL A 14 1.19 -1.42 -16.25
N PRO A 15 0.78 -0.55 -15.31
CA PRO A 15 0.48 0.86 -15.58
C PRO A 15 1.74 1.68 -15.80
N ASN A 16 1.54 2.92 -16.24
CA ASN A 16 2.59 3.93 -16.28
C ASN A 16 3.11 4.25 -14.88
N GLU A 17 4.35 4.67 -14.78
CA GLU A 17 4.85 5.34 -13.59
C GLU A 17 4.22 6.72 -13.45
N TRP A 18 3.86 7.04 -12.21
CA TRP A 18 3.38 8.36 -11.85
C TRP A 18 4.49 9.11 -11.13
N PHE A 19 4.81 10.30 -11.63
CA PHE A 19 5.77 11.21 -11.03
C PHE A 19 5.07 12.50 -10.64
N ILE A 20 5.42 13.05 -9.50
CA ILE A 20 4.91 14.33 -8.99
C ILE A 20 6.06 15.27 -8.66
N GLN A 21 6.01 16.48 -9.24
CA GLN A 21 6.97 17.55 -8.98
C GLN A 21 6.46 18.46 -7.87
N ASP A 22 5.19 18.91 -7.96
CA ASP A 22 4.55 19.79 -6.99
C ASP A 22 3.02 19.68 -7.08
N ALA A 23 2.31 19.98 -5.98
CA ALA A 23 0.86 20.11 -5.99
C ALA A 23 0.39 20.99 -4.85
N TYR A 24 -0.53 21.92 -5.15
CA TYR A 24 -1.09 22.80 -4.13
C TYR A 24 -2.44 23.39 -4.55
N ILE A 25 -3.16 23.90 -3.55
CA ILE A 25 -4.33 24.74 -3.72
C ILE A 25 -4.03 26.06 -3.03
N GLU A 26 -4.16 27.18 -3.75
CA GLU A 26 -4.04 28.53 -3.18
C GLU A 26 -5.32 29.36 -3.37
N ASP A 27 -5.55 30.28 -2.46
CA ASP A 27 -6.65 31.23 -2.52
C ASP A 27 -6.34 32.38 -3.50
N SER A 28 -7.29 33.29 -3.71
CA SER A 28 -7.13 34.47 -4.57
C SER A 28 -6.08 35.47 -4.06
N HIS A 29 -5.54 35.31 -2.85
CA HIS A 29 -4.49 36.12 -2.27
C HIS A 29 -3.11 35.46 -2.35
N GLY A 30 -3.03 34.26 -2.93
CA GLY A 30 -1.79 33.48 -3.06
C GLY A 30 -1.40 32.72 -1.77
N ASN A 31 -2.33 32.54 -0.83
CA ASN A 31 -2.07 31.71 0.34
C ASN A 31 -2.31 30.24 0.00
N LYS A 32 -1.32 29.40 0.15
CA LYS A 32 -1.45 27.96 -0.01
C LYS A 32 -2.26 27.38 1.16
N ILE A 33 -3.39 26.78 0.85
CA ILE A 33 -4.31 26.14 1.80
C ILE A 33 -3.95 24.67 1.97
N VAL A 34 -3.57 24.03 0.87
CA VAL A 34 -3.11 22.66 0.78
C VAL A 34 -1.81 22.67 -0.01
N ASP A 35 -0.77 22.01 0.51
CA ASP A 35 0.55 22.00 -0.13
C ASP A 35 1.19 20.61 0.03
N PHE A 36 1.45 19.94 -1.10
CA PHE A 36 2.14 18.66 -1.17
C PHE A 36 3.52 18.69 -0.50
N ALA A 37 4.22 19.80 -0.56
CA ALA A 37 5.52 19.95 0.08
C ALA A 37 5.44 19.86 1.63
N ASN A 38 4.30 20.22 2.22
CA ASN A 38 4.07 20.10 3.65
C ASN A 38 3.67 18.68 4.07
N ASN A 39 2.84 18.02 3.24
CA ASN A 39 2.43 16.64 3.46
C ASN A 39 2.00 16.02 2.13
N ASN A 40 2.70 14.99 1.67
CA ASN A 40 2.40 14.35 0.40
C ASN A 40 1.07 13.57 0.38
N LEU A 41 0.45 13.28 1.55
CA LEU A 41 -0.91 12.75 1.62
C LEU A 41 -1.97 13.73 1.11
N HIS A 42 -1.64 15.01 1.00
CA HIS A 42 -2.56 16.01 0.45
C HIS A 42 -2.94 15.76 -1.02
N LEU A 43 -2.19 14.96 -1.75
CA LEU A 43 -2.48 14.68 -3.15
C LEU A 43 -3.08 13.27 -3.32
N VAL A 44 -4.19 13.20 -4.06
CA VAL A 44 -4.74 11.91 -4.50
C VAL A 44 -3.72 11.23 -5.41
N GLY A 45 -3.35 10.00 -5.07
CA GLY A 45 -2.39 9.22 -5.83
C GLY A 45 -2.83 9.02 -7.29
N TYR A 46 -1.89 9.10 -8.24
CA TYR A 46 -2.12 9.04 -9.69
C TYR A 46 -2.94 10.20 -10.27
N SER A 47 -3.02 11.33 -9.59
CA SER A 47 -3.65 12.53 -10.12
C SER A 47 -2.99 12.99 -11.41
N LYS A 48 -3.80 13.25 -12.46
CA LYS A 48 -3.34 13.87 -13.69
C LYS A 48 -2.93 15.33 -13.46
N PRO A 49 -2.07 15.91 -14.33
CA PRO A 49 -1.69 17.31 -14.21
C PRO A 49 -2.90 18.24 -14.39
N ILE A 50 -2.90 19.33 -13.63
CA ILE A 50 -3.86 20.44 -13.73
C ILE A 50 -3.19 21.73 -13.31
N ASN A 51 -3.59 22.85 -13.93
CA ASN A 51 -3.17 24.20 -13.56
C ASN A 51 -4.30 25.15 -13.96
N GLU A 52 -5.29 25.31 -13.08
CA GLU A 52 -6.51 26.04 -13.39
C GLU A 52 -7.04 26.81 -12.18
N TRP A 53 -7.70 27.93 -12.46
CA TRP A 53 -8.54 28.63 -11.51
C TRP A 53 -9.97 28.12 -11.57
N MET A 54 -10.55 27.82 -10.42
CA MET A 54 -11.93 27.31 -10.35
C MET A 54 -12.64 27.76 -9.08
N ASP A 55 -13.97 27.85 -9.17
CA ASP A 55 -14.82 28.09 -8.01
C ASP A 55 -14.76 26.93 -7.00
N LEU A 56 -14.97 27.25 -5.70
CA LEU A 56 -15.07 26.24 -4.66
C LEU A 56 -16.08 25.13 -4.99
N SER A 57 -17.22 25.47 -5.60
CA SER A 57 -18.26 24.50 -5.98
C SER A 57 -17.80 23.43 -6.99
N VAL A 58 -16.79 23.76 -7.79
CA VAL A 58 -16.14 22.82 -8.72
C VAL A 58 -15.04 22.07 -7.99
N LEU A 59 -14.17 22.78 -7.26
CA LEU A 59 -13.07 22.22 -6.50
C LEU A 59 -13.55 21.19 -5.46
N ASP A 60 -14.65 21.46 -4.76
CA ASP A 60 -15.15 20.60 -3.68
C ASP A 60 -15.45 19.17 -4.10
N LYS A 61 -15.76 18.94 -5.38
CA LYS A 61 -15.97 17.60 -5.96
C LYS A 61 -14.69 16.78 -6.05
N HIS A 62 -13.55 17.43 -5.93
CA HIS A 62 -12.21 16.84 -5.97
C HIS A 62 -11.50 16.86 -4.62
N LEU A 63 -12.21 17.26 -3.55
CA LEU A 63 -11.70 17.29 -2.20
C LEU A 63 -12.18 16.08 -1.40
N HIS A 64 -11.26 15.41 -0.74
CA HIS A 64 -11.51 14.25 0.11
C HIS A 64 -11.16 14.57 1.56
N SER A 65 -12.09 14.32 2.48
CA SER A 65 -11.88 14.47 3.93
C SER A 65 -12.77 13.50 4.69
N LEU A 66 -12.48 13.26 5.96
CA LEU A 66 -13.21 12.33 6.83
C LEU A 66 -13.90 13.08 7.97
N PRO A 67 -15.23 13.32 7.91
CA PRO A 67 -15.95 13.97 9.00
C PRO A 67 -15.82 13.26 10.35
N GLY A 68 -15.76 11.92 10.34
CA GLY A 68 -15.59 11.10 11.55
C GLY A 68 -14.18 11.13 12.14
N GLN A 69 -13.20 11.67 11.42
CA GLN A 69 -11.82 11.85 11.84
C GLN A 69 -11.32 13.23 11.37
N PRO A 70 -11.81 14.34 11.96
CA PRO A 70 -11.68 15.67 11.39
C PRO A 70 -10.25 16.19 11.27
N ASP A 71 -9.31 15.66 12.05
CA ASP A 71 -7.89 16.01 12.02
C ASP A 71 -7.04 15.10 11.09
N ALA A 72 -7.62 14.05 10.56
CA ALA A 72 -6.91 13.11 9.69
C ALA A 72 -6.98 13.55 8.22
N ILE A 73 -5.87 13.36 7.49
CA ILE A 73 -5.83 13.47 6.03
C ILE A 73 -6.06 12.07 5.47
N PRO A 74 -7.14 11.81 4.69
CA PRO A 74 -7.39 10.50 4.13
C PRO A 74 -6.36 10.13 3.05
N TYR A 75 -6.07 8.84 2.91
CA TYR A 75 -5.35 8.32 1.75
C TYR A 75 -6.34 7.95 0.65
N VAL A 76 -6.18 8.55 -0.52
CA VAL A 76 -6.99 8.26 -1.71
C VAL A 76 -6.09 8.07 -2.92
N THR A 77 -6.41 7.12 -3.78
CA THR A 77 -5.70 6.85 -5.02
C THR A 77 -6.65 6.58 -6.18
N SER A 78 -6.22 6.82 -7.41
CA SER A 78 -7.04 6.69 -8.61
C SER A 78 -6.30 6.04 -9.79
N TYR A 79 -5.38 5.11 -9.55
CA TYR A 79 -4.56 4.52 -10.62
C TYR A 79 -5.33 3.70 -11.67
N TYR A 80 -6.59 3.35 -11.45
CA TYR A 80 -7.44 2.69 -12.46
C TYR A 80 -8.19 3.65 -13.38
N ASN A 81 -8.40 4.89 -12.95
CA ASN A 81 -9.18 5.88 -13.68
C ASN A 81 -8.43 7.21 -13.76
N THR A 82 -8.47 7.85 -14.94
CA THR A 82 -7.91 9.19 -15.09
C THR A 82 -8.72 10.18 -14.24
N ASN A 83 -8.13 10.64 -13.16
CA ASN A 83 -8.74 11.56 -12.19
C ASN A 83 -7.68 12.49 -11.60
N TRP A 84 -8.10 13.44 -10.79
CA TRP A 84 -7.26 14.27 -9.95
C TRP A 84 -8.03 14.68 -8.70
N GLY A 85 -7.33 15.01 -7.62
CA GLY A 85 -7.96 15.49 -6.40
C GLY A 85 -6.97 15.76 -5.28
N PHE A 86 -7.48 16.33 -4.21
CA PHE A 86 -6.73 16.61 -2.99
C PHE A 86 -7.39 15.98 -1.78
N CYS A 87 -6.57 15.59 -0.85
CA CYS A 87 -6.94 15.11 0.48
C CYS A 87 -6.56 16.18 1.51
N LEU A 88 -7.46 16.49 2.42
CA LEU A 88 -7.20 17.45 3.47
C LEU A 88 -7.95 17.04 4.75
N THR A 89 -7.58 17.61 5.88
CA THR A 89 -8.36 17.40 7.10
C THR A 89 -9.76 17.97 6.92
N HIS A 90 -10.75 17.39 7.60
CA HIS A 90 -12.11 17.92 7.52
C HIS A 90 -12.18 19.34 8.10
N ASN A 91 -11.40 19.61 9.16
CA ASN A 91 -11.26 20.95 9.72
C ASN A 91 -10.72 21.97 8.71
N GLN A 92 -9.74 21.61 7.86
CA GLN A 92 -9.27 22.50 6.79
C GLN A 92 -10.38 22.73 5.74
N ARG A 93 -11.12 21.66 5.36
CA ARG A 93 -12.22 21.77 4.38
C ARG A 93 -13.32 22.72 4.85
N GLU A 94 -13.71 22.68 6.12
CA GLU A 94 -14.75 23.57 6.67
C GLU A 94 -14.33 25.04 6.72
N LEU A 95 -13.03 25.33 6.67
CA LEU A 95 -12.51 26.70 6.63
C LEU A 95 -12.55 27.31 5.23
N LEU A 96 -12.77 26.52 4.18
CA LEU A 96 -12.88 27.03 2.81
C LEU A 96 -14.08 27.98 2.68
N ARG A 97 -13.92 29.03 1.92
CA ARG A 97 -14.95 30.05 1.68
C ARG A 97 -15.28 30.11 0.19
N GLU A 98 -16.49 30.51 -0.13
CA GLU A 98 -16.87 30.80 -1.52
C GLU A 98 -15.85 31.71 -2.18
N GLY A 99 -15.44 31.38 -3.40
CA GLY A 99 -14.43 32.13 -4.13
C GLY A 99 -13.64 31.27 -5.10
N MET A 100 -12.70 31.91 -5.78
CA MET A 100 -11.81 31.30 -6.75
C MET A 100 -10.56 30.75 -6.06
N TYR A 101 -10.16 29.54 -6.46
CA TYR A 101 -8.98 28.86 -6.02
C TYR A 101 -8.12 28.48 -7.22
N HIS A 102 -6.80 28.67 -7.10
CA HIS A 102 -5.83 28.19 -8.05
C HIS A 102 -5.39 26.78 -7.67
N VAL A 103 -5.62 25.84 -8.55
CA VAL A 103 -5.33 24.41 -8.34
C VAL A 103 -4.20 24.03 -9.26
N VAL A 104 -3.10 23.58 -8.66
CA VAL A 104 -1.91 23.14 -9.40
C VAL A 104 -1.55 21.72 -9.00
N ILE A 105 -1.40 20.85 -9.98
CA ILE A 105 -0.78 19.53 -9.87
C ILE A 105 0.20 19.42 -11.02
N ASP A 106 1.48 19.44 -10.71
CA ASP A 106 2.56 19.24 -11.67
C ASP A 106 2.99 17.78 -11.60
N SER A 107 2.31 16.95 -12.37
CA SER A 107 2.52 15.51 -12.43
C SER A 107 2.73 15.00 -13.84
N GLU A 108 3.34 13.84 -13.94
CA GLU A 108 3.59 13.15 -15.21
C GLU A 108 3.26 11.66 -15.06
N LEU A 109 2.57 11.10 -16.06
CA LEU A 109 2.37 9.66 -16.23
C LEU A 109 3.19 9.22 -17.45
N LYS A 110 4.23 8.45 -17.22
CA LYS A 110 5.18 8.02 -18.25
C LYS A 110 5.46 6.53 -18.22
N HIS A 111 6.00 6.02 -19.33
CA HIS A 111 6.51 4.66 -19.35
C HIS A 111 7.65 4.51 -18.34
N GLY A 112 7.58 3.46 -17.54
CA GLY A 112 8.56 3.15 -16.53
C GLY A 112 8.55 1.67 -16.16
N VAL A 113 8.74 1.35 -14.88
CA VAL A 113 8.82 -0.03 -14.40
C VAL A 113 8.11 -0.21 -13.06
N LEU A 114 7.46 -1.34 -12.86
CA LEU A 114 7.04 -1.82 -11.57
C LEU A 114 8.16 -2.63 -10.94
N ASN A 115 8.65 -2.19 -9.80
CA ASN A 115 9.74 -2.85 -9.09
C ASN A 115 9.23 -3.71 -7.93
N TYR A 116 9.86 -4.88 -7.72
CA TYR A 116 9.69 -5.69 -6.53
C TYR A 116 11.01 -6.36 -6.11
N GLY A 117 11.13 -6.66 -4.81
CA GLY A 117 12.24 -7.41 -4.24
C GLY A 117 11.87 -8.84 -3.92
N GLU A 118 12.80 -9.78 -4.10
CA GLU A 118 12.64 -11.18 -3.72
C GLU A 118 13.91 -11.67 -3.04
N LEU A 119 13.75 -12.43 -1.96
CA LEU A 119 14.80 -13.16 -1.28
C LEU A 119 14.35 -14.61 -1.08
N ILE A 120 15.17 -15.57 -1.52
CA ILE A 120 14.95 -17.00 -1.30
C ILE A 120 16.01 -17.52 -0.34
N ILE A 121 15.58 -17.96 0.84
CA ILE A 121 16.44 -18.67 1.79
C ILE A 121 16.15 -20.17 1.66
N LYS A 122 17.09 -20.90 1.09
CA LYS A 122 16.93 -22.33 0.83
C LYS A 122 16.93 -23.16 2.12
N GLY A 123 15.98 -24.07 2.21
CA GLY A 123 15.89 -25.09 3.24
C GLY A 123 16.25 -26.47 2.73
N GLU A 124 16.03 -27.47 3.58
CA GLU A 124 16.26 -28.88 3.25
C GLU A 124 15.23 -29.43 2.26
N THR A 125 14.04 -28.82 2.20
CA THR A 125 12.96 -29.22 1.30
C THR A 125 12.63 -28.11 0.30
N ASN A 126 11.95 -28.49 -0.79
CA ASN A 126 11.39 -27.53 -1.77
C ASN A 126 10.01 -27.01 -1.34
N GLU A 127 9.46 -27.46 -0.22
CA GLU A 127 8.26 -26.88 0.35
C GLU A 127 8.57 -25.45 0.83
N GLU A 128 7.75 -24.49 0.39
CA GLU A 128 8.00 -23.07 0.64
C GLU A 128 7.02 -22.46 1.64
N VAL A 129 7.56 -21.64 2.54
CA VAL A 129 6.79 -20.70 3.34
C VAL A 129 6.96 -19.31 2.73
N LEU A 130 5.85 -18.69 2.33
CA LEU A 130 5.82 -17.33 1.76
C LEU A 130 5.70 -16.30 2.88
N LEU A 131 6.56 -15.29 2.87
CA LEU A 131 6.41 -14.04 3.61
C LEU A 131 6.27 -12.90 2.61
N SER A 132 5.14 -12.22 2.62
CA SER A 132 4.87 -11.11 1.71
C SER A 132 4.66 -9.83 2.52
N THR A 133 5.21 -8.73 2.03
CA THR A 133 4.97 -7.39 2.55
C THR A 133 4.99 -6.40 1.40
N TYR A 134 4.27 -5.28 1.54
CA TYR A 134 4.20 -4.33 0.46
C TYR A 134 4.99 -3.04 0.73
N ILE A 135 5.37 -2.38 -0.35
CA ILE A 135 6.25 -1.21 -0.40
C ILE A 135 5.72 -0.26 -1.48
N CYS A 136 4.68 0.50 -1.22
CA CYS A 136 4.05 1.31 -2.26
C CYS A 136 3.49 2.68 -1.82
N HIS A 137 3.02 2.83 -0.59
CA HIS A 137 2.34 4.07 -0.18
C HIS A 137 3.30 5.01 0.55
N PRO A 138 3.63 6.18 -0.02
CA PRO A 138 4.52 7.13 0.65
C PRO A 138 3.88 7.69 1.92
N SER A 139 4.70 8.01 2.92
CA SER A 139 4.31 8.64 4.20
C SER A 139 3.36 7.85 5.11
N MET A 140 3.18 6.56 4.88
CA MET A 140 2.33 5.69 5.69
C MET A 140 3.18 4.76 6.57
N ALA A 141 3.57 5.25 7.76
CA ALA A 141 4.57 4.60 8.61
C ALA A 141 4.17 3.18 9.04
N ASN A 142 3.04 3.01 9.73
CA ASN A 142 2.62 1.68 10.18
C ASN A 142 2.27 0.75 8.99
N ASN A 143 1.58 1.29 7.99
CA ASN A 143 1.16 0.53 6.82
C ASN A 143 2.36 0.04 5.98
N GLU A 144 3.34 0.91 5.69
CA GLU A 144 4.39 0.64 4.71
C GLU A 144 5.77 0.29 5.30
N LEU A 145 6.04 0.65 6.57
CA LEU A 145 7.35 0.42 7.17
C LEU A 145 7.36 -0.77 8.11
N SER A 146 6.27 -1.00 8.87
CA SER A 146 6.27 -2.03 9.89
C SER A 146 6.43 -3.44 9.30
N GLY A 147 5.69 -3.75 8.25
CA GLY A 147 5.79 -5.02 7.53
C GLY A 147 7.19 -5.28 6.99
N PRO A 148 7.78 -4.39 6.17
CA PRO A 148 9.15 -4.55 5.67
C PRO A 148 10.21 -4.67 6.76
N ILE A 149 10.12 -3.89 7.85
CA ILE A 149 11.09 -3.96 8.95
C ILE A 149 11.03 -5.33 9.65
N VAL A 150 9.82 -5.77 10.02
CA VAL A 150 9.65 -7.07 10.70
C VAL A 150 10.01 -8.23 9.78
N THR A 151 9.58 -8.18 8.51
CA THR A 151 9.94 -9.20 7.51
C THR A 151 11.44 -9.29 7.31
N THR A 152 12.15 -8.15 7.27
CA THR A 152 13.63 -8.12 7.20
C THR A 152 14.26 -8.72 8.44
N GLY A 153 13.72 -8.42 9.64
CA GLY A 153 14.15 -9.01 10.89
C GLY A 153 13.99 -10.54 10.91
N ILE A 154 12.85 -11.03 10.48
CA ILE A 154 12.56 -12.45 10.33
C ILE A 154 13.52 -13.11 9.33
N ALA A 155 13.74 -12.48 8.16
CA ALA A 155 14.67 -12.97 7.15
C ALA A 155 16.08 -13.14 7.72
N ARG A 156 16.59 -12.14 8.42
CA ARG A 156 17.89 -12.20 9.08
C ARG A 156 17.95 -13.31 10.13
N TRP A 157 16.89 -13.50 10.90
CA TRP A 157 16.84 -14.58 11.89
C TRP A 157 16.83 -15.95 11.20
N ILE A 158 16.02 -16.17 10.16
CA ILE A 158 15.97 -17.43 9.38
C ILE A 158 17.36 -17.73 8.79
N ASP A 159 18.08 -16.75 8.27
CA ASP A 159 19.41 -16.90 7.69
C ASP A 159 20.45 -17.39 8.71
N THR A 160 20.20 -17.19 10.01
CA THR A 160 21.06 -17.74 11.09
C THR A 160 20.78 -19.20 11.41
N LEU A 161 19.67 -19.76 10.94
CA LEU A 161 19.30 -21.15 11.20
C LEU A 161 20.20 -22.09 10.39
N LYS A 162 20.76 -23.09 11.05
CA LYS A 162 21.46 -24.15 10.37
C LYS A 162 20.44 -25.11 9.77
N ASN A 163 20.42 -25.21 8.45
CA ASN A 163 19.56 -26.12 7.71
C ASN A 163 18.06 -25.97 8.08
N PRO A 164 17.42 -24.83 7.80
CA PRO A 164 15.99 -24.70 8.02
C PRO A 164 15.24 -25.76 7.17
N ARG A 165 14.22 -26.37 7.74
CA ARG A 165 13.47 -27.44 7.06
C ARG A 165 12.85 -26.97 5.75
N TYR A 166 12.17 -25.84 5.78
CA TYR A 166 11.46 -25.26 4.64
C TYR A 166 12.30 -24.23 3.91
N THR A 167 12.09 -24.08 2.63
CA THR A 167 12.55 -22.91 1.89
C THR A 167 11.65 -21.71 2.21
N TYR A 168 12.22 -20.53 2.41
CA TYR A 168 11.47 -19.31 2.67
C TYR A 168 11.56 -18.40 1.47
N ARG A 169 10.40 -18.07 0.92
CA ARG A 169 10.22 -17.09 -0.14
C ARG A 169 9.74 -15.78 0.48
N ILE A 170 10.53 -14.74 0.40
CA ILE A 170 10.28 -13.44 1.01
C ILE A 170 10.16 -12.43 -0.10
N ILE A 171 9.03 -11.71 -0.18
CA ILE A 171 8.76 -10.76 -1.25
C ILE A 171 8.36 -9.40 -0.69
N PHE A 172 8.91 -8.35 -1.34
CA PHE A 172 8.61 -6.94 -1.09
C PHE A 172 8.03 -6.39 -2.38
N ILE A 173 6.73 -6.14 -2.42
CA ILE A 173 6.00 -5.83 -3.66
C ILE A 173 5.03 -4.66 -3.47
N PRO A 174 4.69 -3.90 -4.52
CA PRO A 174 3.55 -3.00 -4.45
C PRO A 174 2.26 -3.78 -4.16
N GLU A 175 1.42 -3.20 -3.30
CA GLU A 175 0.12 -3.78 -2.97
C GLU A 175 -0.72 -4.02 -4.24
N THR A 176 -1.51 -5.07 -4.29
CA THR A 176 -2.40 -5.47 -5.38
C THR A 176 -1.66 -5.65 -6.72
N ILE A 177 -1.18 -4.56 -7.34
CA ILE A 177 -0.54 -4.58 -8.67
C ILE A 177 0.74 -5.41 -8.68
N GLY A 178 1.55 -5.33 -7.62
CA GLY A 178 2.75 -6.14 -7.46
C GLY A 178 2.42 -7.62 -7.31
N SER A 179 1.39 -7.96 -6.54
CA SER A 179 0.94 -9.34 -6.36
C SER A 179 0.42 -9.94 -7.68
N ILE A 180 -0.34 -9.18 -8.46
CA ILE A 180 -0.82 -9.60 -9.79
C ILE A 180 0.38 -9.91 -10.70
N VAL A 181 1.34 -8.99 -10.77
CA VAL A 181 2.56 -9.17 -11.58
C VAL A 181 3.39 -10.36 -11.10
N TYR A 182 3.57 -10.49 -9.79
CA TYR A 182 4.34 -11.60 -9.22
C TYR A 182 3.70 -12.95 -9.53
N LEU A 183 2.40 -13.08 -9.30
CA LEU A 183 1.65 -14.30 -9.55
C LEU A 183 1.59 -14.67 -11.04
N SER A 184 1.55 -13.71 -11.96
CA SER A 184 1.59 -14.00 -13.40
C SER A 184 2.86 -14.75 -13.82
N LYS A 185 3.95 -14.55 -13.07
CA LYS A 185 5.25 -15.17 -13.34
C LYS A 185 5.52 -16.44 -12.53
N HIS A 186 4.98 -16.54 -11.34
CA HIS A 186 5.38 -17.54 -10.36
C HIS A 186 4.24 -18.46 -9.88
N SER A 187 2.98 -18.23 -10.30
CA SER A 187 1.81 -18.96 -9.75
C SER A 187 1.91 -20.49 -9.88
N GLU A 188 2.36 -21.00 -11.01
CA GLU A 188 2.44 -22.45 -11.21
C GLU A 188 3.46 -23.10 -10.27
N TYR A 189 4.62 -22.49 -10.12
CA TYR A 189 5.62 -22.96 -9.18
C TYR A 189 5.11 -22.85 -7.73
N MET A 190 4.50 -21.72 -7.38
CA MET A 190 3.98 -21.48 -6.02
C MET A 190 2.86 -22.45 -5.66
N LYS A 191 1.94 -22.76 -6.57
CA LYS A 191 0.89 -23.76 -6.35
C LYS A 191 1.45 -25.12 -5.98
N ALA A 192 2.59 -25.51 -6.56
CA ALA A 192 3.21 -26.81 -6.33
C ALA A 192 4.04 -26.87 -5.03
N HIS A 193 4.57 -25.75 -4.55
CA HIS A 193 5.56 -25.75 -3.49
C HIS A 193 5.16 -24.94 -2.24
N THR A 194 4.30 -23.92 -2.34
CA THR A 194 3.92 -23.09 -1.19
C THR A 194 2.93 -23.82 -0.29
N ILE A 195 3.36 -24.16 0.90
CA ILE A 195 2.55 -24.86 1.92
C ILE A 195 1.88 -23.91 2.91
N ALA A 196 2.42 -22.71 3.07
CA ALA A 196 1.92 -21.68 3.96
C ALA A 196 2.34 -20.30 3.47
N GLY A 197 1.56 -19.26 3.79
CA GLY A 197 1.91 -17.88 3.45
C GLY A 197 1.37 -16.90 4.47
N LEU A 198 2.13 -15.85 4.75
CA LEU A 198 1.76 -14.74 5.60
C LEU A 198 1.96 -13.41 4.85
N VAL A 199 1.00 -12.52 4.97
CA VAL A 199 1.15 -11.12 4.60
C VAL A 199 1.37 -10.33 5.89
N LEU A 200 2.49 -9.61 5.97
CA LEU A 200 2.90 -8.83 7.12
C LEU A 200 2.68 -7.35 6.81
N THR A 201 1.72 -6.75 7.50
CA THR A 201 1.34 -5.35 7.31
C THR A 201 0.73 -4.75 8.57
N CYS A 202 0.87 -3.44 8.77
CA CYS A 202 0.27 -2.70 9.88
C CYS A 202 0.56 -3.30 11.27
N ILE A 203 1.76 -3.84 11.48
CA ILE A 203 2.17 -4.56 12.69
C ILE A 203 3.08 -3.75 13.61
N GLY A 204 3.12 -2.44 13.45
CA GLY A 204 4.05 -1.54 14.15
C GLY A 204 3.41 -0.61 15.16
N ASP A 205 2.16 -0.80 15.56
CA ASP A 205 1.55 -0.05 16.65
C ASP A 205 1.46 -0.88 17.96
N ASP A 206 1.14 -0.23 19.06
CA ASP A 206 1.11 -0.79 20.41
C ASP A 206 -0.30 -1.07 20.94
N ARG A 207 -1.33 -1.00 20.08
CA ARG A 207 -2.73 -1.19 20.50
C ARG A 207 -3.08 -2.63 20.73
N ASP A 208 -3.06 -3.43 19.67
CA ASP A 208 -3.39 -4.86 19.70
C ASP A 208 -2.91 -5.55 18.41
N TYR A 209 -2.82 -6.88 18.44
CA TYR A 209 -2.57 -7.66 17.24
C TYR A 209 -3.86 -7.82 16.44
N SER A 210 -3.76 -7.74 15.13
CA SER A 210 -4.84 -8.05 14.20
C SER A 210 -4.52 -9.32 13.43
N PHE A 211 -5.48 -10.23 13.35
CA PHE A 211 -5.34 -11.47 12.59
C PHE A 211 -6.48 -11.59 11.58
N LEU A 212 -6.09 -11.70 10.32
CA LEU A 212 -7.00 -11.95 9.21
C LEU A 212 -6.68 -13.34 8.64
N PRO A 213 -7.52 -14.35 8.88
CA PRO A 213 -7.36 -15.68 8.31
C PRO A 213 -7.39 -15.67 6.79
N SER A 214 -6.92 -16.74 6.16
CA SER A 214 -7.07 -16.93 4.72
C SER A 214 -8.55 -16.98 4.32
N ARG A 215 -8.84 -16.71 3.04
CA ARG A 215 -10.21 -16.70 2.51
C ARG A 215 -11.00 -17.98 2.82
N SER A 216 -10.36 -19.14 2.84
CA SER A 216 -11.00 -20.43 3.13
C SER A 216 -11.17 -20.70 4.63
N GLY A 217 -10.43 -20.00 5.49
CA GLY A 217 -10.43 -20.17 6.95
C GLY A 217 -10.20 -21.62 7.39
N GLY A 218 -9.07 -21.96 7.95
CA GLY A 218 -8.78 -23.32 8.42
C GLY A 218 -7.65 -24.04 7.69
N THR A 219 -6.88 -23.32 6.88
CA THR A 219 -5.61 -23.81 6.33
C THR A 219 -4.59 -24.08 7.44
N LEU A 220 -3.47 -24.68 7.11
CA LEU A 220 -2.39 -24.93 8.09
C LEU A 220 -1.97 -23.61 8.77
N ILE A 221 -1.76 -22.56 7.98
CA ILE A 221 -1.28 -21.28 8.53
C ILE A 221 -2.33 -20.59 9.39
N ASP A 222 -3.61 -20.71 9.08
CA ASP A 222 -4.69 -20.17 9.94
C ASP A 222 -4.67 -20.83 11.32
N ARG A 223 -4.56 -22.18 11.36
CA ARG A 223 -4.47 -22.92 12.63
C ARG A 223 -3.23 -22.58 13.43
N VAL A 224 -2.07 -22.41 12.76
CA VAL A 224 -0.82 -22.02 13.42
C VAL A 224 -0.94 -20.59 13.94
N GLY A 225 -1.47 -19.67 13.16
CA GLY A 225 -1.67 -18.28 13.56
C GLY A 225 -2.57 -18.18 14.80
N SER A 226 -3.75 -18.80 14.76
CA SER A 226 -4.67 -18.83 15.90
C SER A 226 -4.02 -19.50 17.13
N TYR A 227 -3.28 -20.59 16.94
CA TYR A 227 -2.60 -21.26 18.06
C TYR A 227 -1.55 -20.33 18.71
N VAL A 228 -0.72 -19.68 17.92
CA VAL A 228 0.32 -18.77 18.43
C VAL A 228 -0.31 -17.58 19.15
N LEU A 229 -1.29 -16.94 18.54
CA LEU A 229 -1.95 -15.78 19.13
C LEU A 229 -2.69 -16.14 20.43
N ASN A 230 -3.39 -17.25 20.47
CA ASN A 230 -4.09 -17.69 21.69
C ASN A 230 -3.15 -18.07 22.86
N ASN A 231 -1.91 -18.48 22.60
CA ASN A 231 -1.02 -18.98 23.63
C ASN A 231 0.11 -18.02 24.02
N TYR A 232 0.47 -17.06 23.15
CA TYR A 232 1.66 -16.24 23.34
C TYR A 232 1.41 -14.74 23.40
N VAL A 233 0.20 -14.26 23.07
CA VAL A 233 -0.16 -12.85 23.23
C VAL A 233 -1.30 -12.66 24.23
N LYS A 234 -1.42 -11.46 24.80
CA LYS A 234 -2.45 -11.17 25.80
C LYS A 234 -3.83 -11.01 25.18
N SER A 235 -3.88 -10.39 24.03
CA SER A 235 -5.10 -10.10 23.26
C SER A 235 -4.78 -9.98 21.79
N TYR A 236 -5.76 -10.22 20.97
CA TYR A 236 -5.74 -9.92 19.54
C TYR A 236 -7.18 -9.81 19.02
N THR A 237 -7.36 -9.13 17.91
CA THR A 237 -8.64 -9.05 17.20
C THR A 237 -8.56 -9.92 15.95
N GLU A 238 -9.49 -10.86 15.82
CA GLU A 238 -9.66 -11.66 14.60
C GLU A 238 -10.73 -11.03 13.73
N TYR A 239 -10.40 -10.85 12.45
CA TYR A 239 -11.29 -10.29 11.44
C TYR A 239 -11.71 -11.40 10.47
N SER A 240 -12.85 -11.21 9.81
CA SER A 240 -13.24 -12.06 8.69
C SER A 240 -12.54 -11.59 7.41
N TYR A 241 -12.18 -12.53 6.52
CA TYR A 241 -11.65 -12.18 5.20
C TYR A 241 -12.64 -11.35 4.35
N LEU A 242 -13.91 -11.36 4.70
CA LEU A 242 -14.99 -10.66 3.99
C LEU A 242 -15.41 -9.34 4.65
N ASP A 243 -14.78 -8.96 5.76
CA ASP A 243 -15.01 -7.68 6.45
C ASP A 243 -14.15 -6.51 5.80
#